data_2aee43b58cbb3ef8a060941ce1f89343
#
_entry.id   2aee43b58cbb3ef8a060941ce1f89343
#
_cell.length_a   1.000
_cell.length_b   1.000
_cell.length_c   1.000
_cell.angle_alpha   90.00
_cell.angle_beta   90.00
_cell.angle_gamma   90.00
#
_symmetry.space_group_name_H-M   'P 1'
#
loop_
_entity.id
_entity.type
_entity.pdbx_description
1 polymer ?
#
loop_
_entity_poly.entity_id
_entity_poly.type
_entity_poly.pdbx_seq_one_letter_code
_entity_poly.pdbx_strand_id
1 'polypeptide(L)'
;MDVGYKSDGHASEKLSQVGFAEYKVAFKMQLYKGFENEYKKRHAAIWPELQQLLKATGVSDYYIFLDEISNNLFAVMTVEDERKLADLPFHPVMQKWWFYMKDIMEANEDNSPVSIPLKQVFYLK
;
A
#
# COMPACT_ATOMS: atom_id res chain seq x y z
N MET A 1 0.12 6.05 -12.55
CA MET A 1 0.07 5.78 -12.49
C MET A 1 -0.06 5.68 -12.37
N ASP A 2 0.20 5.88 -12.14
CA ASP A 2 0.12 5.69 -11.91
C ASP A 2 0.29 5.35 -11.46
N VAL A 3 0.42 5.61 -11.24
CA VAL A 3 0.60 5.30 -10.95
C VAL A 3 1.07 5.23 -10.95
N GLY A 4 1.27 5.36 -11.06
CA GLY A 4 1.56 5.22 -11.44
C GLY A 4 2.40 5.41 -11.73
N TYR A 5 2.76 5.54 -12.10
CA TYR A 5 3.42 5.61 -12.66
C TYR A 5 3.80 5.40 -13.44
N LYS A 6 3.90 5.56 -14.02
CA LYS A 6 4.31 5.25 -14.94
C LYS A 6 4.69 5.45 -15.50
N SER A 7 5.09 5.90 -15.80
CA SER A 7 5.40 5.83 -16.54
C SER A 7 5.88 5.97 -16.93
N ASP A 8 6.17 6.29 -17.21
CA ASP A 8 6.58 5.97 -17.75
C ASP A 8 6.97 5.58 -18.06
N GLY A 9 7.31 5.92 -18.03
CA GLY A 9 7.37 5.24 -18.49
C GLY A 9 8.08 4.87 -18.34
N HIS A 10 8.21 4.87 -18.56
CA HIS A 10 8.49 4.13 -18.48
C HIS A 10 8.95 3.48 -18.19
N ALA A 11 9.23 3.76 -18.33
CA ALA A 11 9.38 2.82 -18.28
C ALA A 11 9.54 2.19 -18.21
N SER A 12 9.53 2.21 -18.39
CA SER A 12 9.36 1.33 -18.51
C SER A 12 9.50 0.82 -18.82
N GLU A 13 9.41 0.73 -19.11
CA GLU A 13 9.32 0.08 -19.67
C GLU A 13 9.95 -0.47 -19.78
N LYS A 14 10.50 -0.60 -19.89
CA LYS A 14 11.04 -1.18 -20.08
C LYS A 14 11.61 -2.00 -19.65
N LEU A 15 11.85 -2.16 -19.36
CA LEU A 15 12.18 -3.02 -19.18
C LEU A 15 12.03 -3.87 -19.14
N SER A 16 11.78 -4.08 -19.43
CA SER A 16 11.43 -4.88 -19.41
C SER A 16 11.15 -5.61 -19.74
N GLN A 17 11.25 -5.38 -20.23
CA GLN A 17 11.12 -6.36 -20.85
C GLN A 17 11.24 -7.68 -20.48
N VAL A 18 11.85 -8.07 -20.09
CA VAL A 18 11.98 -9.37 -19.64
C VAL A 18 11.03 -9.72 -18.56
N GLY A 19 9.95 -9.00 -18.46
CA GLY A 19 8.86 -9.34 -17.60
C GLY A 19 9.11 -9.19 -16.11
N PHE A 20 10.15 -8.53 -15.72
CA PHE A 20 10.44 -8.33 -14.30
C PHE A 20 10.43 -6.88 -13.91
N ALA A 21 9.60 -6.10 -14.58
CA ALA A 21 9.40 -4.73 -14.19
C ALA A 21 8.79 -4.70 -12.80
N GLU A 22 9.45 -4.05 -11.86
CA GLU A 22 8.92 -3.80 -10.54
C GLU A 22 8.43 -2.38 -10.48
N TYR A 23 7.31 -2.19 -9.82
CA TYR A 23 6.70 -0.87 -9.68
C TYR A 23 6.74 -0.44 -8.24
N LYS A 24 6.99 0.85 -8.02
CA LYS A 24 6.79 1.45 -6.71
C LYS A 24 5.41 2.07 -6.70
N VAL A 25 4.62 1.70 -5.70
CA VAL A 25 3.29 2.26 -5.48
C VAL A 25 3.33 3.00 -4.16
N ALA A 26 2.91 4.25 -4.17
CA ALA A 26 2.89 5.06 -2.96
C ALA A 26 1.53 5.72 -2.81
N PHE A 27 1.08 5.83 -1.57
CA PHE A 27 -0.21 6.44 -1.29
C PHE A 27 -0.25 6.97 0.13
N LYS A 28 -1.22 7.83 0.39
CA LYS A 28 -1.37 8.50 1.67
C LYS A 28 -2.72 8.13 2.27
N MET A 29 -2.72 7.87 3.58
CA MET A 29 -3.92 7.56 4.35
C MET A 29 -3.97 8.48 5.57
N GLN A 30 -5.06 8.44 6.31
CA GLN A 30 -5.25 9.28 7.48
C GLN A 30 -5.52 8.44 8.71
N LEU A 31 -4.64 8.56 9.70
CA LEU A 31 -4.80 7.93 11.01
C LEU A 31 -5.55 8.88 11.94
N TYR A 32 -6.44 8.34 12.77
CA TYR A 32 -7.09 9.18 13.79
C TYR A 32 -6.10 9.52 14.89
N LYS A 33 -6.21 10.74 15.38
CA LYS A 33 -5.34 11.22 16.44
C LYS A 33 -5.52 10.40 17.71
N GLY A 34 -4.39 10.05 18.34
CA GLY A 34 -4.41 9.24 19.56
C GLY A 34 -4.23 7.76 19.34
N PHE A 35 -4.24 7.31 18.07
CA PHE A 35 -4.12 5.89 17.76
C PHE A 35 -2.78 5.50 17.17
N GLU A 36 -1.76 6.37 17.33
CA GLU A 36 -0.44 6.13 16.74
C GLU A 36 0.19 4.84 17.26
N ASN A 37 0.16 4.64 18.58
CA ASN A 37 0.72 3.44 19.18
C ASN A 37 -0.08 2.19 18.83
N GLU A 38 -1.40 2.33 18.78
CA GLU A 38 -2.26 1.19 18.44
C GLU A 38 -2.03 0.74 16.99
N TYR A 39 -1.87 1.69 16.07
CA TYR A 39 -1.57 1.39 14.67
C TYR A 39 -0.28 0.59 14.56
N LYS A 40 0.77 1.09 15.22
CA LYS A 40 2.07 0.43 15.24
C LYS A 40 1.98 -0.98 15.84
N LYS A 41 1.24 -1.10 16.94
CA LYS A 41 1.08 -2.38 17.63
C LYS A 41 0.39 -3.41 16.73
N ARG A 42 -0.69 -3.02 16.06
CA ARG A 42 -1.42 -3.94 15.17
C ARG A 42 -0.56 -4.41 14.02
N HIS A 43 0.26 -3.51 13.45
CA HIS A 43 1.15 -3.88 12.35
C HIS A 43 2.32 -4.73 12.82
N ALA A 44 2.81 -4.54 14.05
CA ALA A 44 3.85 -5.40 14.61
C ALA A 44 3.32 -6.82 14.81
N ALA A 45 2.01 -6.96 15.00
CA ALA A 45 1.35 -8.26 15.15
C ALA A 45 0.51 -8.60 13.91
N ILE A 46 0.98 -8.23 12.74
CA ILE A 46 0.26 -8.48 11.49
C ILE A 46 -0.07 -9.97 11.36
N TRP A 47 -1.28 -10.25 10.89
CA TRP A 47 -1.74 -11.63 10.75
C TRP A 47 -0.87 -12.39 9.75
N PRO A 48 -0.44 -13.62 10.09
CA PRO A 48 0.38 -14.41 9.16
C PRO A 48 -0.30 -14.62 7.80
N GLU A 49 -1.61 -14.85 7.79
CA GLU A 49 -2.34 -15.05 6.53
C GLU A 49 -2.37 -13.77 5.68
N LEU A 50 -2.41 -12.60 6.31
CA LEU A 50 -2.33 -11.34 5.56
C LEU A 50 -0.92 -11.14 4.99
N GLN A 51 0.08 -11.44 5.79
CA GLN A 51 1.46 -11.33 5.33
C GLN A 51 1.71 -12.25 4.13
N GLN A 52 1.20 -13.48 4.20
CA GLN A 52 1.33 -14.43 3.10
C GLN A 52 0.56 -13.96 1.87
N LEU A 53 -0.63 -13.41 2.06
CA LEU A 53 -1.42 -12.90 0.96
C LEU A 53 -0.70 -11.76 0.23
N LEU A 54 -0.14 -10.83 0.97
CA LEU A 54 0.59 -9.71 0.36
C LEU A 54 1.78 -10.20 -0.44
N LYS A 55 2.54 -11.14 0.11
CA LYS A 55 3.69 -11.71 -0.60
C LYS A 55 3.25 -12.46 -1.85
N ALA A 56 2.19 -13.25 -1.75
CA ALA A 56 1.66 -14.01 -2.89
C ALA A 56 1.12 -13.08 -3.98
N THR A 57 0.69 -11.88 -3.60
CA THR A 57 0.21 -10.86 -4.54
C THR A 57 1.37 -10.13 -5.22
N GLY A 58 2.61 -10.38 -4.80
CA GLY A 58 3.79 -9.77 -5.39
C GLY A 58 4.20 -8.47 -4.72
N VAL A 59 3.74 -8.25 -3.49
CA VAL A 59 4.11 -7.05 -2.72
C VAL A 59 5.35 -7.35 -1.89
N SER A 60 6.30 -6.45 -1.92
CA SER A 60 7.51 -6.52 -1.10
C SER A 60 7.95 -5.12 -0.72
N ASP A 61 8.87 -5.04 0.23
CA ASP A 61 9.43 -3.76 0.68
C ASP A 61 8.33 -2.73 0.95
N TYR A 62 7.38 -3.15 1.76
CA TYR A 62 6.21 -2.33 2.09
C TYR A 62 6.52 -1.55 3.35
N TYR A 63 6.60 -0.23 3.22
CA TYR A 63 6.88 0.69 4.31
C TYR A 63 5.70 1.60 4.55
N ILE A 64 5.41 1.91 5.80
CA ILE A 64 4.43 2.92 6.17
C ILE A 64 5.09 3.87 7.15
N PHE A 65 5.06 5.16 6.83
CA PHE A 65 5.64 6.21 7.67
C PHE A 65 4.54 7.11 8.18
N LEU A 66 4.68 7.61 9.39
CA LEU A 66 3.71 8.49 10.01
C LEU A 66 4.25 9.92 10.07
N ASP A 67 3.46 10.88 9.61
CA ASP A 67 3.69 12.28 9.88
C ASP A 67 3.01 12.61 11.21
N GLU A 68 3.81 12.81 12.26
CA GLU A 68 3.29 12.96 13.62
C GLU A 68 2.49 14.25 13.82
N ILE A 69 2.63 15.22 12.92
CA ILE A 69 1.89 16.49 13.01
C ILE A 69 0.51 16.33 12.41
N SER A 70 0.44 15.81 11.18
CA SER A 70 -0.83 15.69 10.45
C SER A 70 -1.55 14.38 10.68
N ASN A 71 -0.84 13.37 11.21
CA ASN A 71 -1.29 11.98 11.29
C ASN A 71 -1.55 11.36 9.94
N ASN A 72 -0.98 11.91 8.89
CA ASN A 72 -0.96 11.23 7.59
C ASN A 72 -0.03 10.03 7.65
N LEU A 73 -0.49 8.95 7.03
CA LEU A 73 0.32 7.74 6.85
C LEU A 73 0.78 7.71 5.40
N PHE A 74 2.07 7.59 5.19
CA PHE A 74 2.65 7.51 3.85
C PHE A 74 3.14 6.10 3.61
N ALA A 75 2.53 5.43 2.66
CA ALA A 75 2.85 4.04 2.34
C ALA A 75 3.60 3.97 1.03
N VAL A 76 4.62 3.11 0.97
CA VAL A 76 5.31 2.82 -0.27
C VAL A 76 5.60 1.33 -0.31
N MET A 77 5.39 0.70 -1.45
CA MET A 77 5.65 -0.72 -1.61
C MET A 77 6.15 -1.01 -3.02
N THR A 78 6.85 -2.12 -3.16
CA THR A 78 7.25 -2.65 -4.46
C THR A 78 6.21 -3.67 -4.89
N VAL A 79 5.77 -3.60 -6.13
CA VAL A 79 4.74 -4.47 -6.69
C VAL A 79 5.27 -5.11 -7.96
N GLU A 80 5.14 -6.44 -8.06
CA GLU A 80 5.57 -7.17 -9.25
C GLU A 80 4.61 -6.98 -10.42
N ASP A 81 3.32 -7.00 -10.13
CA ASP A 81 2.28 -6.97 -11.16
C ASP A 81 1.06 -6.25 -10.63
N GLU A 82 0.79 -5.09 -11.20
CA GLU A 82 -0.35 -4.26 -10.77
C GLU A 82 -1.69 -4.95 -10.94
N ARG A 83 -1.77 -5.90 -11.88
CA ARG A 83 -3.03 -6.62 -12.11
C ARG A 83 -3.35 -7.52 -10.92
N LYS A 84 -2.33 -8.11 -10.29
CA LYS A 84 -2.54 -8.92 -9.09
C LYS A 84 -2.97 -8.05 -7.92
N LEU A 85 -2.43 -6.84 -7.85
CA LEU A 85 -2.78 -5.90 -6.80
C LEU A 85 -4.26 -5.52 -6.88
N ALA A 86 -4.80 -5.45 -8.09
CA ALA A 86 -6.21 -5.07 -8.30
C ALA A 86 -7.19 -6.09 -7.71
N ASP A 87 -6.77 -7.33 -7.53
CA ASP A 87 -7.63 -8.37 -6.94
C ASP A 87 -7.64 -8.35 -5.42
N LEU A 88 -6.64 -7.71 -4.83
CA LEU A 88 -6.45 -7.71 -3.37
C LEU A 88 -7.67 -7.23 -2.59
N PRO A 89 -8.38 -6.15 -3.02
CA PRO A 89 -9.56 -5.68 -2.28
C PRO A 89 -10.69 -6.67 -2.17
N PHE A 90 -10.72 -7.68 -3.03
CA PHE A 90 -11.80 -8.68 -3.03
C PHE A 90 -11.47 -9.90 -2.17
N HIS A 91 -10.25 -9.97 -1.64
CA HIS A 91 -9.83 -11.12 -0.86
C HIS A 91 -10.38 -11.04 0.57
N PRO A 92 -10.98 -12.12 1.09
CA PRO A 92 -11.60 -12.08 2.43
C PRO A 92 -10.66 -11.67 3.55
N VAL A 93 -9.39 -12.10 3.50
CA VAL A 93 -8.41 -11.75 4.54
C VAL A 93 -8.15 -10.25 4.53
N MET A 94 -8.04 -9.65 3.35
CA MET A 94 -7.85 -8.21 3.24
C MET A 94 -9.04 -7.46 3.79
N GLN A 95 -10.24 -7.90 3.46
CA GLN A 95 -11.47 -7.27 3.94
C GLN A 95 -11.58 -7.35 5.45
N LYS A 96 -11.20 -8.48 6.06
CA LYS A 96 -11.20 -8.63 7.52
C LYS A 96 -10.21 -7.70 8.17
N TRP A 97 -9.03 -7.52 7.57
CA TRP A 97 -8.02 -6.62 8.10
C TRP A 97 -8.53 -5.19 8.06
N TRP A 98 -9.14 -4.77 6.95
CA TRP A 98 -9.72 -3.44 6.84
C TRP A 98 -10.81 -3.21 7.89
N PHE A 99 -11.67 -4.19 8.08
CA PHE A 99 -12.72 -4.11 9.09
C PHE A 99 -12.11 -3.93 10.48
N TYR A 100 -11.03 -4.64 10.75
CA TYR A 100 -10.32 -4.55 12.02
C TYR A 100 -9.68 -3.18 12.21
N MET A 101 -9.16 -2.58 11.14
CA MET A 101 -8.41 -1.32 11.23
C MET A 101 -9.29 -0.07 11.18
N LYS A 102 -10.53 -0.18 10.74
CA LYS A 102 -11.35 0.99 10.43
C LYS A 102 -11.70 1.86 11.63
N ASP A 103 -11.58 1.33 12.83
CA ASP A 103 -11.91 2.11 14.04
C ASP A 103 -10.83 3.10 14.41
N ILE A 104 -9.63 2.98 13.83
CA ILE A 104 -8.52 3.87 14.17
C ILE A 104 -8.05 4.73 13.01
N MET A 105 -8.66 4.61 11.83
CA MET A 105 -8.24 5.39 10.66
C MET A 105 -9.43 5.66 9.75
N GLU A 106 -9.29 6.66 8.87
CA GLU A 106 -10.35 6.97 7.92
C GLU A 106 -10.54 5.82 6.94
N ALA A 107 -11.79 5.41 6.78
CA ALA A 107 -12.14 4.29 5.92
C ALA A 107 -13.36 4.63 5.07
N ASN A 108 -13.42 3.99 3.89
CA ASN A 108 -14.58 4.09 3.00
C ASN A 108 -15.71 3.19 3.50
N GLU A 109 -16.85 3.25 2.83
CA GLU A 109 -18.03 2.46 3.22
C GLU A 109 -17.75 0.96 3.17
N ASP A 110 -16.86 0.53 2.28
CA ASP A 110 -16.48 -0.88 2.15
C ASP A 110 -15.37 -1.27 3.12
N ASN A 111 -15.07 -0.40 4.08
CA ASN A 111 -14.03 -0.55 5.12
C ASN A 111 -12.60 -0.38 4.60
N SER A 112 -12.39 -0.23 3.30
CA SER A 112 -11.04 0.02 2.78
C SER A 112 -10.55 1.39 3.28
N PRO A 113 -9.25 1.53 3.52
CA PRO A 113 -8.71 2.83 3.92
C PRO A 113 -8.96 3.89 2.86
N VAL A 114 -9.35 5.09 3.30
CA VAL A 114 -9.33 6.23 2.40
C VAL A 114 -7.87 6.47 2.04
N SER A 115 -7.55 6.37 0.75
CA SER A 115 -6.16 6.53 0.31
C SER A 115 -6.09 7.46 -0.88
N ILE A 116 -5.01 8.23 -0.93
CA ILE A 116 -4.75 9.17 -2.00
C ILE A 116 -3.46 8.72 -2.68
N PRO A 117 -3.50 8.38 -3.97
CA PRO A 117 -2.28 7.96 -4.67
C PRO A 117 -1.27 9.09 -4.72
N LEU A 118 -0.01 8.73 -4.59
CA LEU A 118 1.09 9.68 -4.69
C LEU A 118 1.83 9.42 -5.98
N LYS A 119 2.22 10.50 -6.66
CA LYS A 119 2.90 10.41 -7.93
C LYS A 119 4.41 10.47 -7.71
N GLN A 120 5.14 9.53 -8.29
CA GLN A 120 6.59 9.58 -8.24
C GLN A 120 7.07 10.73 -9.11
N VAL A 121 7.90 11.60 -8.54
CA VAL A 121 8.44 12.76 -9.27
C VAL A 121 9.96 12.72 -9.38
N PHE A 122 10.62 11.78 -8.71
CA PHE A 122 12.08 11.66 -8.76
C PHE A 122 12.50 10.25 -8.36
N TYR A 123 13.53 9.76 -8.99
CA TYR A 123 14.21 8.53 -8.63
C TYR A 123 15.71 8.69 -8.89
N LEU A 124 16.50 8.37 -7.88
CA LEU A 124 17.96 8.34 -8.02
C LEU A 124 18.41 6.90 -7.86
N LYS A 125 19.05 6.38 -8.87
CA LYS A 125 19.56 5.02 -8.83
C LYS A 125 20.82 4.93 -7.95
#